data_83525c847b4165dfe255b348fdcde891
#
_entry.id   83525c847b4165dfe255b348fdcde891
#
_cell.length_a   1.000
_cell.length_b   1.000
_cell.length_c   1.000
_cell.angle_alpha   90.00
_cell.angle_beta   90.00
_cell.angle_gamma   90.00
#
_symmetry.space_group_name_H-M   'P 1'
#
loop_
_entity.id
_entity.type
_entity.pdbx_description
1 polymer ?
#
loop_
_entity_poly.entity_id
_entity_poly.type
_entity_poly.pdbx_seq_one_letter_code
_entity_poly.pdbx_strand_id
1 'polypeptide(L)'
;MVVQADGIMTSTISRIFIGIVTLAAATGAARADFSEGRMPDGIYHCEAYLLGMFLNLGDITIKGNVYSGPVTFGTAQQGYNYQMDANGVISWLGPVGGYTTGGNSLSLTQATLDGQSPPSFDIIMKQPDGAFTATTCTRGSNQ
;
A
#
# COMPACT_ATOMS: atom_id res chain seq x y z
N MET A 1 -83.28 25.71 -35.83
CA MET A 1 -83.52 25.91 -34.40
C MET A 1 -82.81 24.81 -33.66
N VAL A 2 -81.64 25.17 -33.03
CA VAL A 2 -81.26 24.77 -31.71
C VAL A 2 -81.01 23.24 -31.52
N VAL A 3 -79.94 22.69 -30.98
CA VAL A 3 -78.86 23.03 -30.05
C VAL A 3 -77.93 21.82 -30.12
N GLN A 4 -76.70 21.91 -30.43
CA GLN A 4 -75.53 21.84 -29.63
C GLN A 4 -75.47 20.82 -28.48
N ALA A 5 -74.53 19.89 -28.48
CA ALA A 5 -73.88 19.38 -27.29
C ALA A 5 -72.45 18.90 -27.62
N ASP A 6 -71.55 19.67 -27.10
CA ASP A 6 -70.12 19.38 -27.03
C ASP A 6 -69.84 18.18 -26.16
N GLY A 7 -68.99 17.30 -26.64
CA GLY A 7 -68.39 16.22 -25.85
C GLY A 7 -66.88 16.33 -25.86
N ILE A 8 -66.34 17.04 -24.89
CA ILE A 8 -64.89 17.18 -24.71
C ILE A 8 -64.38 15.87 -24.09
N MET A 9 -63.67 15.06 -24.88
CA MET A 9 -62.87 13.95 -24.37
C MET A 9 -61.53 14.49 -23.91
N THR A 10 -61.41 14.66 -22.59
CA THR A 10 -60.12 14.91 -21.94
C THR A 10 -59.30 13.61 -21.87
N SER A 11 -58.32 13.49 -22.77
CA SER A 11 -57.34 12.43 -22.73
C SER A 11 -56.34 12.71 -21.64
N THR A 12 -56.43 11.93 -20.56
CA THR A 12 -55.46 11.97 -19.46
C THR A 12 -54.21 11.19 -19.86
N ILE A 13 -53.19 11.92 -20.31
CA ILE A 13 -51.87 11.33 -20.57
C ILE A 13 -51.19 11.10 -19.22
N SER A 14 -51.22 9.85 -18.76
CA SER A 14 -50.44 9.38 -17.62
C SER A 14 -48.96 9.36 -17.97
N ARG A 15 -48.21 10.37 -17.51
CA ARG A 15 -46.76 10.41 -17.64
C ARG A 15 -46.17 9.47 -16.62
N ILE A 16 -45.74 8.30 -17.04
CA ILE A 16 -44.92 7.38 -16.26
C ILE A 16 -43.52 7.98 -16.22
N PHE A 17 -43.13 8.59 -15.11
CA PHE A 17 -41.75 8.95 -14.84
C PHE A 17 -40.98 7.67 -14.47
N ILE A 18 -40.26 7.12 -15.42
CA ILE A 18 -39.25 6.10 -15.12
C ILE A 18 -38.05 6.83 -14.53
N GLY A 19 -37.99 6.82 -13.22
CA GLY A 19 -36.82 7.31 -12.49
C GLY A 19 -35.66 6.35 -12.73
N ILE A 20 -34.68 6.76 -13.52
CA ILE A 20 -33.42 6.06 -13.66
C ILE A 20 -32.62 6.35 -12.39
N VAL A 21 -32.64 5.41 -11.43
CA VAL A 21 -31.73 5.43 -10.30
C VAL A 21 -30.37 5.01 -10.81
N THR A 22 -29.53 6.00 -11.15
CA THR A 22 -28.11 5.76 -11.38
C THR A 22 -27.46 5.43 -10.05
N LEU A 23 -27.26 4.13 -9.80
CA LEU A 23 -26.42 3.64 -8.73
C LEU A 23 -24.97 4.02 -9.07
N ALA A 24 -24.50 5.16 -8.57
CA ALA A 24 -23.09 5.48 -8.61
C ALA A 24 -22.38 4.51 -7.67
N ALA A 25 -21.82 3.44 -8.23
CA ALA A 25 -20.89 2.60 -7.52
C ALA A 25 -19.65 3.47 -7.21
N ALA A 26 -19.60 4.03 -6.00
CA ALA A 26 -18.39 4.60 -5.47
C ALA A 26 -17.39 3.45 -5.30
N THR A 27 -16.58 3.22 -6.32
CA THR A 27 -15.35 2.44 -6.19
C THR A 27 -14.40 3.28 -5.34
N GLY A 28 -14.65 3.27 -4.03
CA GLY A 28 -13.67 3.77 -3.07
C GLY A 28 -12.44 2.88 -3.21
N ALA A 29 -11.39 3.39 -3.83
CA ALA A 29 -10.09 2.78 -3.70
C ALA A 29 -9.82 2.70 -2.18
N ALA A 30 -9.78 1.48 -1.64
CA ALA A 30 -9.42 1.28 -0.26
C ALA A 30 -7.98 1.81 -0.12
N ARG A 31 -7.85 3.03 0.39
CA ARG A 31 -6.56 3.52 0.86
C ARG A 31 -6.13 2.55 1.94
N ALA A 32 -5.04 1.88 1.69
CA ALA A 32 -4.42 1.09 2.72
C ALA A 32 -4.09 2.06 3.86
N ASP A 33 -4.69 1.80 5.00
CA ASP A 33 -4.66 2.67 6.15
C ASP A 33 -3.49 2.22 7.05
N PHE A 34 -2.59 3.13 7.38
CA PHE A 34 -1.56 2.90 8.40
C PHE A 34 -2.12 2.83 9.83
N SER A 35 -3.45 2.91 9.99
CA SER A 35 -4.12 2.92 11.29
C SER A 35 -3.82 1.71 12.17
N GLU A 36 -3.45 0.57 11.58
CA GLU A 36 -3.02 -0.60 12.35
C GLU A 36 -1.62 -0.47 12.96
N GLY A 37 -0.84 0.56 12.57
CA GLY A 37 0.53 0.77 13.06
C GLY A 37 1.49 -0.36 12.69
N ARG A 38 1.20 -1.12 11.61
CA ARG A 38 2.00 -2.26 11.17
C ARG A 38 1.86 -2.54 9.69
N MET A 39 2.85 -3.21 9.13
CA MET A 39 2.78 -3.75 7.77
C MET A 39 1.87 -4.98 7.72
N PRO A 40 1.17 -5.23 6.59
CA PRO A 40 0.47 -6.48 6.37
C PRO A 40 1.39 -7.69 6.48
N ASP A 41 0.91 -8.78 7.07
CA ASP A 41 1.66 -10.03 7.18
C ASP A 41 2.02 -10.57 5.79
N GLY A 42 3.24 -11.07 5.62
CA GLY A 42 3.69 -11.65 4.35
C GLY A 42 5.20 -11.72 4.21
N ILE A 43 5.62 -12.19 3.04
CA ILE A 43 7.01 -12.23 2.62
C ILE A 43 7.24 -11.05 1.68
N TYR A 44 8.24 -10.23 1.98
CA TYR A 44 8.63 -9.05 1.23
C TYR A 44 9.97 -9.32 0.54
N HIS A 45 9.98 -9.34 -0.78
CA HIS A 45 11.17 -9.52 -1.59
C HIS A 45 11.89 -8.19 -1.74
N CYS A 46 13.14 -8.13 -1.29
CA CYS A 46 13.93 -6.90 -1.23
C CYS A 46 14.91 -6.82 -2.39
N GLU A 47 14.81 -5.76 -3.16
CA GLU A 47 15.66 -5.49 -4.33
C GLU A 47 16.24 -4.08 -4.26
N ALA A 48 17.48 -3.94 -4.63
CA ALA A 48 18.14 -2.64 -4.85
C ALA A 48 18.52 -2.47 -6.30
N TYR A 49 18.38 -1.25 -6.82
CA TYR A 49 18.88 -0.90 -8.14
C TYR A 49 20.21 -0.18 -8.01
N LEU A 50 21.29 -0.85 -8.42
CA LEU A 50 22.65 -0.35 -8.34
C LEU A 50 23.38 -0.55 -9.68
N LEU A 51 24.04 0.49 -10.16
CA LEU A 51 24.88 0.45 -11.38
C LEU A 51 24.15 -0.14 -12.61
N GLY A 52 22.86 0.14 -12.77
CA GLY A 52 22.08 -0.37 -13.89
C GLY A 52 21.55 -1.80 -13.73
N MET A 53 21.70 -2.41 -12.57
CA MET A 53 21.27 -3.79 -12.29
C MET A 53 20.39 -3.86 -11.05
N PHE A 54 19.42 -4.79 -11.06
CA PHE A 54 18.69 -5.17 -9.86
C PHE A 54 19.47 -6.22 -9.08
N LEU A 55 19.68 -5.94 -7.80
CA LEU A 55 20.30 -6.87 -6.85
C LEU A 55 19.23 -7.37 -5.89
N ASN A 56 19.02 -8.68 -5.89
CA ASN A 56 18.18 -9.33 -4.88
C ASN A 56 18.95 -9.39 -3.56
N LEU A 57 18.41 -8.77 -2.52
CA LEU A 57 18.99 -8.74 -1.18
C LEU A 57 18.39 -9.78 -0.23
N GLY A 58 17.41 -10.56 -0.70
CA GLY A 58 16.69 -11.57 0.07
C GLY A 58 15.35 -11.10 0.58
N ASP A 59 14.74 -11.90 1.44
CA ASP A 59 13.36 -11.72 1.88
C ASP A 59 13.27 -11.27 3.33
N ILE A 60 12.37 -10.34 3.61
CA ILE A 60 11.91 -10.01 4.96
C ILE A 60 10.52 -10.62 5.14
N THR A 61 10.37 -11.49 6.15
CA THR A 61 9.08 -12.01 6.55
C THR A 61 8.51 -11.15 7.67
N ILE A 62 7.28 -10.68 7.51
CA ILE A 62 6.55 -9.90 8.52
C ILE A 62 5.37 -10.72 9.03
N LYS A 63 5.23 -10.80 10.36
CA LYS A 63 4.10 -11.42 11.06
C LYS A 63 3.75 -10.60 12.30
N GLY A 64 2.61 -9.92 12.27
CA GLY A 64 2.26 -8.94 13.29
C GLY A 64 3.30 -7.83 13.35
N ASN A 65 3.83 -7.55 14.52
CA ASN A 65 4.89 -6.56 14.77
C ASN A 65 6.29 -7.18 14.81
N VAL A 66 6.45 -8.39 14.25
CA VAL A 66 7.72 -9.12 14.22
C VAL A 66 8.18 -9.27 12.78
N TYR A 67 9.46 -9.05 12.54
CA TYR A 67 10.10 -9.35 11.27
C TYR A 67 11.23 -10.36 11.44
N SER A 68 11.57 -11.09 10.38
CA SER A 68 12.73 -11.96 10.30
C SER A 68 13.35 -11.91 8.91
N GLY A 69 14.68 -12.15 8.80
CA GLY A 69 15.43 -12.06 7.56
C GLY A 69 15.60 -10.62 7.04
N PRO A 70 16.31 -10.47 5.94
CA PRO A 70 17.25 -11.45 5.39
C PRO A 70 18.58 -11.48 6.15
N VAL A 71 19.35 -12.54 5.99
CA VAL A 71 20.68 -12.67 6.60
C VAL A 71 21.61 -11.53 6.16
N THR A 72 21.41 -11.00 4.96
CA THR A 72 22.15 -9.87 4.40
C THR A 72 22.11 -8.61 5.29
N PHE A 73 21.01 -8.40 6.03
CA PHE A 73 20.88 -7.30 6.99
C PHE A 73 21.30 -7.68 8.42
N GLY A 74 22.05 -8.76 8.59
CA GLY A 74 22.52 -9.22 9.89
C GLY A 74 21.47 -9.92 10.74
N THR A 75 20.29 -10.20 10.19
CA THR A 75 19.26 -10.96 10.90
C THR A 75 19.55 -12.45 10.83
N ALA A 76 19.66 -13.11 11.97
CA ALA A 76 19.53 -14.56 12.03
C ALA A 76 18.05 -14.96 11.74
N GLN A 77 17.76 -16.27 11.74
CA GLN A 77 16.39 -16.78 11.51
C GLN A 77 15.41 -16.51 12.68
N GLN A 78 15.79 -15.70 13.63
CA GLN A 78 14.91 -15.32 14.74
C GLN A 78 14.11 -14.05 14.41
N GLY A 79 12.97 -13.89 15.07
CA GLY A 79 12.13 -12.72 14.92
C GLY A 79 12.61 -11.55 15.77
N TYR A 80 12.49 -10.35 15.24
CA TYR A 80 12.74 -9.09 15.94
C TYR A 80 11.52 -8.18 15.80
N ASN A 81 11.29 -7.33 16.79
CA ASN A 81 10.19 -6.39 16.74
C ASN A 81 10.48 -5.20 15.82
N TYR A 82 9.42 -4.61 15.29
CA TYR A 82 9.45 -3.30 14.66
C TYR A 82 8.23 -2.48 15.11
N GLN A 83 8.27 -1.19 14.89
CA GLN A 83 7.16 -0.26 15.11
C GLN A 83 6.95 0.54 13.83
N MET A 84 5.71 0.89 13.53
CA MET A 84 5.37 1.78 12.42
C MET A 84 4.50 2.91 12.95
N ASP A 85 4.82 4.14 12.57
CA ASP A 85 4.03 5.30 12.93
C ASP A 85 2.87 5.55 11.95
N ALA A 86 2.03 6.54 12.24
CA ALA A 86 0.88 6.90 11.42
C ALA A 86 1.27 7.47 10.03
N ASN A 87 2.53 7.82 9.81
CA ASN A 87 3.05 8.27 8.53
C ASN A 87 3.66 7.12 7.72
N GLY A 88 3.65 5.89 8.26
CA GLY A 88 4.26 4.73 7.63
C GLY A 88 5.77 4.64 7.81
N VAL A 89 6.37 5.40 8.72
CA VAL A 89 7.79 5.26 9.04
C VAL A 89 7.99 4.03 9.92
N ILE A 90 8.86 3.12 9.47
CA ILE A 90 9.17 1.88 10.16
C ILE A 90 10.46 2.05 10.98
N SER A 91 10.35 1.78 12.27
CA SER A 91 11.48 1.71 13.21
C SER A 91 11.79 0.25 13.55
N TRP A 92 12.92 -0.24 13.08
CA TRP A 92 13.37 -1.61 13.32
C TRP A 92 14.05 -1.71 14.68
N LEU A 93 13.59 -2.61 15.55
CA LEU A 93 14.12 -2.80 16.92
C LEU A 93 15.14 -3.96 16.99
N GLY A 94 15.76 -4.29 15.90
CA GLY A 94 16.73 -5.37 15.76
C GLY A 94 17.87 -4.99 14.81
N PRO A 95 18.59 -5.98 14.23
CA PRO A 95 19.77 -5.75 13.40
C PRO A 95 19.55 -4.81 12.22
N VAL A 96 18.36 -4.79 11.63
CA VAL A 96 18.05 -3.88 10.52
C VAL A 96 18.12 -2.42 10.96
N GLY A 97 17.66 -2.09 12.17
CA GLY A 97 17.67 -0.70 12.68
C GLY A 97 19.06 -0.11 12.87
N GLY A 98 20.05 -0.95 13.14
CA GLY A 98 21.44 -0.55 13.26
C GLY A 98 22.32 -0.95 12.07
N TYR A 99 21.70 -1.34 10.97
CA TYR A 99 22.44 -1.89 9.84
C TYR A 99 23.39 -0.88 9.20
N THR A 100 24.65 -1.31 9.06
CA THR A 100 25.70 -0.56 8.36
C THR A 100 26.47 -1.51 7.44
N THR A 101 26.80 -1.08 6.24
CA THR A 101 27.61 -1.86 5.30
C THR A 101 28.40 -0.93 4.39
N GLY A 102 29.68 -1.19 4.22
CA GLY A 102 30.55 -0.41 3.34
C GLY A 102 30.57 1.09 3.67
N GLY A 103 30.36 1.48 4.94
CA GLY A 103 30.22 2.87 5.36
C GLY A 103 28.84 3.48 5.16
N ASN A 104 27.91 2.76 4.53
CA ASN A 104 26.50 3.18 4.46
C ASN A 104 25.80 2.89 5.79
N SER A 105 24.83 3.72 6.15
CA SER A 105 24.02 3.53 7.36
C SER A 105 22.52 3.67 7.04
N LEU A 106 21.69 2.94 7.77
CA LEU A 106 20.24 3.11 7.67
C LEU A 106 19.85 4.55 8.03
N SER A 107 19.10 5.20 7.16
CA SER A 107 18.58 6.56 7.37
C SER A 107 17.09 6.55 7.70
N LEU A 108 16.30 5.84 6.92
CA LEU A 108 14.84 5.81 7.04
C LEU A 108 14.30 4.52 6.45
N THR A 109 13.20 4.01 6.96
CA THR A 109 12.37 3.03 6.26
C THR A 109 10.95 3.57 6.13
N GLN A 110 10.46 3.66 4.90
CA GLN A 110 9.16 4.24 4.58
C GLN A 110 8.26 3.20 3.92
N ALA A 111 7.10 2.95 4.52
CA ALA A 111 6.08 2.07 3.96
C ALA A 111 5.26 2.76 2.87
N THR A 112 4.85 1.99 1.87
CA THR A 112 3.87 2.37 0.85
C THR A 112 2.72 1.37 0.86
N LEU A 113 1.52 1.86 1.18
CA LEU A 113 0.27 1.10 1.21
C LEU A 113 -0.75 1.84 0.34
N ASP A 114 -0.62 1.74 -0.96
CA ASP A 114 -1.52 2.44 -1.89
C ASP A 114 -2.60 1.46 -2.32
N GLY A 115 -3.43 0.93 -2.06
CA GLY A 115 -4.48 -0.03 -2.48
C GLY A 115 -4.46 -0.43 -3.97
N GLN A 116 -3.55 0.09 -4.76
CA GLN A 116 -3.37 -0.21 -6.20
C GLN A 116 -2.22 -1.17 -6.44
N SER A 117 -1.22 -1.17 -5.55
CA SER A 117 -0.01 -1.97 -5.65
C SER A 117 0.12 -2.91 -4.45
N PRO A 118 0.90 -3.99 -4.57
CA PRO A 118 1.24 -4.79 -3.40
C PRO A 118 1.87 -3.91 -2.32
N PRO A 119 1.56 -4.12 -1.04
CA PRO A 119 2.23 -3.42 0.05
C PRO A 119 3.74 -3.52 -0.08
N SER A 120 4.43 -2.40 0.11
CA SER A 120 5.89 -2.32 0.00
C SER A 120 6.46 -1.35 1.03
N PHE A 121 7.77 -1.38 1.20
CA PHE A 121 8.51 -0.37 1.95
C PHE A 121 9.90 -0.20 1.36
N ASP A 122 10.44 1.01 1.49
CA ASP A 122 11.78 1.36 1.06
C ASP A 122 12.70 1.49 2.27
N ILE A 123 13.79 0.74 2.28
CA ILE A 123 14.90 0.89 3.21
C ILE A 123 15.89 1.86 2.58
N ILE A 124 16.00 3.06 3.14
CA ILE A 124 16.83 4.14 2.63
C ILE A 124 18.15 4.16 3.39
N MET A 125 19.24 3.96 2.67
CA MET A 125 20.60 3.99 3.20
C MET A 125 21.28 5.29 2.83
N LYS A 126 21.95 5.92 3.79
CA LYS A 126 22.81 7.08 3.56
C LYS A 126 24.24 6.60 3.31
N GLN A 127 24.85 7.06 2.22
CA GLN A 127 26.23 6.78 1.83
C GLN A 127 27.22 7.74 2.52
N PRO A 128 28.52 7.40 2.56
CA PRO A 128 29.53 8.27 3.16
C PRO A 128 29.67 9.65 2.50
N ASP A 129 29.39 9.74 1.21
CA ASP A 129 29.38 11.00 0.44
C ASP A 129 28.10 11.83 0.63
N GLY A 130 27.14 11.33 1.43
CA GLY A 130 25.86 11.96 1.69
C GLY A 130 24.74 11.59 0.70
N ALA A 131 25.03 10.82 -0.34
CA ALA A 131 24.02 10.29 -1.25
C ALA A 131 23.09 9.27 -0.55
N PHE A 132 21.95 9.01 -1.14
CA PHE A 132 21.00 8.02 -0.64
C PHE A 132 20.76 6.93 -1.68
N THR A 133 20.61 5.71 -1.20
CA THR A 133 20.15 4.57 -2.00
C THR A 133 18.96 3.93 -1.33
N ALA A 134 18.03 3.44 -2.13
CA ALA A 134 16.84 2.75 -1.65
C ALA A 134 16.91 1.26 -2.02
N THR A 135 16.47 0.43 -1.08
CA THR A 135 16.14 -0.98 -1.28
C THR A 135 14.64 -1.10 -1.14
N THR A 136 13.96 -1.46 -2.21
CA THR A 136 12.50 -1.65 -2.19
C THR A 136 12.18 -3.10 -1.83
N CYS A 137 11.36 -3.27 -0.81
CA CYS A 137 10.85 -4.57 -0.37
C CYS A 137 9.36 -4.65 -0.69
N THR A 138 8.98 -5.49 -1.65
CA THR A 138 7.59 -5.62 -2.11
C THR A 138 7.00 -6.94 -1.65
N ARG A 139 5.79 -6.91 -1.12
CA ARG A 139 5.07 -8.13 -0.70
C ARG A 139 4.80 -9.03 -1.90
N GLY A 140 5.26 -10.28 -1.80
CA GLY A 140 4.91 -11.30 -2.79
C GLY A 140 3.40 -11.56 -2.84
N SER A 141 2.88 -11.82 -4.04
CA SER A 141 1.52 -12.36 -4.18
C SER A 141 1.48 -13.73 -3.49
N ASN A 142 0.53 -13.92 -2.59
CA ASN A 142 0.26 -15.26 -2.06
C ASN A 142 -0.11 -16.17 -3.25
N GLN A 143 0.78 -17.12 -3.57
CA GLN A 143 0.43 -18.25 -4.44
C GLN A 143 -0.31 -19.29 -3.65
#